data_097f34c04062bf5b93551abcd5f42ff9
#
_entry.id   097f34c04062bf5b93551abcd5f42ff9
#
_cell.length_a   1.000
_cell.length_b   1.000
_cell.length_c   1.000
_cell.angle_alpha   90.00
_cell.angle_beta   90.00
_cell.angle_gamma   90.00
#
_symmetry.space_group_name_H-M   'P 1'
#
loop_
_entity.id
_entity.type
_entity.pdbx_description
1 polymer ?
#
loop_
_entity_poly.entity_id
_entity_poly.type
_entity_poly.pdbx_seq_one_letter_code
_entity_poly.pdbx_strand_id
1 'polypeptide(L)'
;MDVTKLEKIKCSLIEPYTQTYTEQNILVCDTETINGKPYTIQFHDGVKATLEYVNEKTILPCYLDYIISHYEKNLSVWFFYMPFDAPIIHYPFKEYFAYDNHQMGLDYKEHHLDFSYVSAKTWFGNHMLDGKKWCERDAYQYVNRGLGKIAKDLNLTSQKLVCPDFLGERAWKTEAERIQFEAYAIEDVVTLRELVY
;
A
#
# COMPACT_ATOMS: atom_id res chain seq x y z
N MET A 1 -23.01 8.82 44.15
CA MET A 1 -21.67 8.73 43.54
C MET A 1 -20.94 10.01 43.89
N ASP A 2 -19.97 9.91 44.78
CA ASP A 2 -19.31 11.08 45.37
C ASP A 2 -18.32 11.67 44.35
N VAL A 3 -18.63 12.84 43.82
CA VAL A 3 -17.86 13.53 42.75
C VAL A 3 -16.51 14.02 43.26
N THR A 4 -16.30 14.06 44.60
CA THR A 4 -15.04 14.54 45.19
C THR A 4 -13.85 13.56 45.06
N LYS A 5 -14.11 12.34 44.59
CA LYS A 5 -13.06 11.34 44.33
C LYS A 5 -12.41 11.43 42.95
N LEU A 6 -12.95 12.24 42.05
CA LEU A 6 -12.39 12.40 40.67
C LEU A 6 -11.25 13.44 40.56
N GLU A 7 -11.05 14.26 41.60
CA GLU A 7 -10.00 15.29 41.58
C GLU A 7 -8.58 14.76 41.84
N LYS A 8 -8.36 13.46 42.01
CA LYS A 8 -7.05 12.88 42.25
C LYS A 8 -6.50 11.97 41.12
N ILE A 9 -7.16 11.93 39.98
CA ILE A 9 -6.49 11.41 38.80
C ILE A 9 -5.62 12.56 38.26
N LYS A 10 -4.40 12.67 38.77
CA LYS A 10 -3.35 13.36 38.05
C LYS A 10 -3.22 12.66 36.71
N CYS A 11 -3.88 13.18 35.67
CA CYS A 11 -3.38 12.96 34.34
C CYS A 11 -1.96 13.50 34.30
N SER A 12 -0.96 12.65 34.52
CA SER A 12 0.36 12.96 34.05
C SER A 12 0.15 13.18 32.55
N LEU A 13 0.31 14.44 32.11
CA LEU A 13 0.49 14.72 30.69
C LEU A 13 1.56 13.72 30.26
N ILE A 14 1.15 12.73 29.46
CA ILE A 14 2.09 11.91 28.71
C ILE A 14 2.80 12.96 27.89
N GLU A 15 4.08 13.24 28.24
CA GLU A 15 4.90 14.10 27.39
C GLU A 15 4.72 13.56 25.97
N PRO A 16 4.38 14.43 24.99
CA PRO A 16 4.23 13.97 23.65
C PRO A 16 5.48 13.18 23.34
N TYR A 17 5.29 11.89 23.04
CA TYR A 17 6.37 11.01 22.65
C TYR A 17 6.98 11.69 21.44
N THR A 18 8.08 12.40 21.65
CA THR A 18 8.89 12.95 20.56
C THR A 18 9.58 11.76 19.93
N GLN A 19 8.77 11.02 19.16
CA GLN A 19 9.32 10.12 18.19
C GLN A 19 10.16 11.01 17.29
N THR A 20 11.47 10.87 17.38
CA THR A 20 12.34 11.34 16.32
C THR A 20 11.85 10.59 15.08
N TYR A 21 11.04 11.27 14.27
CA TYR A 21 10.70 10.78 12.96
C TYR A 21 12.01 10.69 12.20
N THR A 22 12.64 9.53 12.24
CA THR A 22 13.62 9.20 11.23
C THR A 22 12.87 9.29 9.92
N GLU A 23 13.33 10.13 8.99
CA GLU A 23 12.77 10.24 7.66
C GLU A 23 12.50 8.84 7.16
N GLN A 24 11.22 8.49 7.03
CA GLN A 24 10.83 7.22 6.48
C GLN A 24 10.93 7.36 4.98
N ASN A 25 11.62 6.46 4.34
CA ASN A 25 11.52 6.30 2.91
C ASN A 25 10.14 5.69 2.61
N ILE A 26 9.21 6.52 2.15
CA ILE A 26 7.83 6.14 1.91
C ILE A 26 7.65 5.91 0.41
N LEU A 27 7.31 4.70 0.05
CA LEU A 27 6.73 4.36 -1.24
C LEU A 27 5.23 4.15 -1.08
N VAL A 28 4.47 4.38 -2.12
CA VAL A 28 3.08 3.93 -2.20
C VAL A 28 2.93 3.00 -3.40
N CYS A 29 2.00 2.05 -3.28
CA CYS A 29 1.72 1.08 -4.31
C CYS A 29 0.22 0.83 -4.38
N ASP A 30 -0.26 0.56 -5.59
CA ASP A 30 -1.64 0.17 -5.88
C ASP A 30 -1.66 -0.81 -7.04
N THR A 31 -2.73 -1.58 -7.17
CA THR A 31 -2.87 -2.56 -8.26
C THR A 31 -4.23 -2.52 -8.90
N GLU A 32 -4.28 -2.73 -10.21
CA GLU A 32 -5.54 -2.91 -10.93
C GLU A 32 -5.64 -4.30 -11.52
N THR A 33 -6.87 -4.81 -11.57
CA THR A 33 -7.15 -6.17 -12.03
C THR A 33 -8.17 -6.20 -13.16
N ILE A 34 -8.08 -7.24 -13.98
CA ILE A 34 -9.14 -7.61 -14.93
C ILE A 34 -9.55 -9.05 -14.65
N ASN A 35 -10.82 -9.27 -14.37
CA ASN A 35 -11.36 -10.59 -14.00
C ASN A 35 -10.59 -11.23 -12.84
N GLY A 36 -10.18 -10.42 -11.83
CA GLY A 36 -9.42 -10.86 -10.67
C GLY A 36 -7.98 -11.27 -10.95
N LYS A 37 -7.44 -10.93 -12.12
CA LYS A 37 -6.05 -11.18 -12.51
C LYS A 37 -5.28 -9.87 -12.56
N PRO A 38 -3.98 -9.87 -12.17
CA PRO A 38 -3.14 -8.68 -12.27
C PRO A 38 -3.17 -8.08 -13.67
N TYR A 39 -3.32 -6.76 -13.74
CA TYR A 39 -3.32 -6.03 -15.00
C TYR A 39 -2.29 -4.89 -15.01
N THR A 40 -2.31 -4.04 -13.99
CA THR A 40 -1.26 -3.03 -13.78
C THR A 40 -0.85 -2.97 -12.32
N ILE A 41 0.34 -2.42 -12.09
CA ILE A 41 0.84 -2.02 -10.80
C ILE A 41 1.35 -0.58 -10.90
N GLN A 42 1.01 0.22 -9.92
CA GLN A 42 1.37 1.62 -9.84
C GLN A 42 2.21 1.88 -8.61
N PHE A 43 3.16 2.81 -8.74
CA PHE A 43 4.03 3.23 -7.64
C PHE A 43 4.17 4.74 -7.60
N HIS A 44 4.45 5.26 -6.40
CA HIS A 44 4.92 6.64 -6.22
C HIS A 44 6.06 6.66 -5.20
N ASP A 45 7.24 7.15 -5.60
CA ASP A 45 8.46 7.18 -4.80
C ASP A 45 8.68 8.51 -4.04
N GLY A 46 7.70 9.40 -4.10
CA GLY A 46 7.80 10.75 -3.53
C GLY A 46 8.21 11.80 -4.56
N VAL A 47 8.74 11.40 -5.71
CA VAL A 47 9.16 12.29 -6.81
C VAL A 47 8.25 12.12 -8.01
N LYS A 48 7.99 10.88 -8.40
CA LYS A 48 7.17 10.55 -9.57
C LYS A 48 6.26 9.36 -9.32
N ALA A 49 5.13 9.36 -10.01
CA ALA A 49 4.28 8.18 -10.16
C ALA A 49 4.66 7.41 -11.42
N THR A 50 4.62 6.08 -11.35
CA THR A 50 4.85 5.16 -12.47
C THR A 50 3.74 4.14 -12.55
N LEU A 51 3.46 3.65 -13.75
CA LEU A 51 2.50 2.58 -14.02
C LEU A 51 3.15 1.55 -14.93
N GLU A 52 3.06 0.28 -14.53
CA GLU A 52 3.56 -0.85 -15.31
C GLU A 52 2.41 -1.81 -15.62
N TYR A 53 2.33 -2.25 -16.88
CA TYR A 53 1.42 -3.33 -17.29
C TYR A 53 2.04 -4.67 -16.93
N VAL A 54 1.28 -5.46 -16.17
CA VAL A 54 1.73 -6.73 -15.62
C VAL A 54 0.74 -7.86 -15.89
N ASN A 55 1.13 -9.06 -15.55
CA ASN A 55 0.29 -10.24 -15.56
C ASN A 55 0.64 -11.15 -14.37
N GLU A 56 -0.02 -12.29 -14.29
CA GLU A 56 0.13 -13.27 -13.20
C GLU A 56 1.58 -13.72 -12.95
N LYS A 57 2.46 -13.63 -13.96
CA LYS A 57 3.88 -14.04 -13.86
C LYS A 57 4.82 -12.88 -13.59
N THR A 58 4.44 -11.67 -13.99
CA THR A 58 5.35 -10.51 -13.98
C THR A 58 5.08 -9.54 -12.85
N ILE A 59 3.91 -9.61 -12.18
CA ILE A 59 3.55 -8.66 -11.12
C ILE A 59 4.51 -8.73 -9.93
N LEU A 60 4.78 -9.92 -9.41
CA LEU A 60 5.70 -10.08 -8.28
C LEU A 60 7.13 -9.68 -8.64
N PRO A 61 7.73 -10.14 -9.75
CA PRO A 61 9.01 -9.60 -10.23
C PRO A 61 9.05 -8.07 -10.35
N CYS A 62 8.03 -7.46 -10.93
CA CYS A 62 7.94 -6.01 -11.06
C CYS A 62 7.95 -5.30 -9.68
N TYR A 63 7.14 -5.80 -8.73
CA TYR A 63 7.11 -5.30 -7.37
C TYR A 63 8.46 -5.44 -6.67
N LEU A 64 9.10 -6.61 -6.75
CA LEU A 64 10.40 -6.87 -6.12
C LEU A 64 11.50 -5.99 -6.70
N ASP A 65 11.55 -5.84 -8.01
CA ASP A 65 12.53 -4.95 -8.68
C ASP A 65 12.37 -3.50 -8.22
N TYR A 66 11.13 -3.04 -8.04
CA TYR A 66 10.85 -1.71 -7.53
C TYR A 66 11.32 -1.55 -6.07
N ILE A 67 10.98 -2.51 -5.20
CA ILE A 67 11.42 -2.50 -3.80
C ILE A 67 12.96 -2.51 -3.69
N ILE A 68 13.63 -3.40 -4.43
CA ILE A 68 15.09 -3.54 -4.41
C ILE A 68 15.76 -2.24 -4.89
N SER A 69 15.25 -1.64 -5.98
CA SER A 69 15.83 -0.42 -6.55
C SER A 69 15.64 0.82 -5.68
N HIS A 70 14.62 0.85 -4.82
CA HIS A 70 14.31 1.96 -3.91
C HIS A 70 14.62 1.64 -2.45
N TYR A 71 15.30 0.50 -2.19
CA TYR A 71 15.56 0.08 -0.83
C TYR A 71 16.54 1.03 -0.14
N GLU A 72 16.05 1.71 0.87
CA GLU A 72 16.83 2.50 1.81
C GLU A 72 16.44 2.12 3.25
N LYS A 73 17.24 2.56 4.21
CA LYS A 73 16.93 2.34 5.62
C LYS A 73 15.55 2.90 5.98
N ASN A 74 14.77 2.11 6.71
CA ASN A 74 13.41 2.44 7.14
C ASN A 74 12.38 2.56 5.99
N LEU A 75 12.57 1.80 4.92
CA LEU A 75 11.58 1.72 3.85
C LEU A 75 10.22 1.27 4.37
N SER A 76 9.18 2.01 4.02
CA SER A 76 7.79 1.59 4.18
C SER A 76 7.01 1.74 2.88
N VAL A 77 6.28 0.70 2.50
CA VAL A 77 5.40 0.69 1.34
C VAL A 77 3.96 0.79 1.83
N TRP A 78 3.22 1.75 1.31
CA TRP A 78 1.85 2.01 1.73
C TRP A 78 0.88 1.65 0.63
N PHE A 79 -0.20 1.01 1.01
CA PHE A 79 -1.34 0.64 0.20
C PHE A 79 -2.60 1.31 0.71
N PHE A 80 -3.64 1.33 -0.11
CA PHE A 80 -4.98 1.67 0.33
C PHE A 80 -5.89 0.46 0.18
N TYR A 81 -6.17 -0.23 1.30
CA TYR A 81 -6.86 -1.51 1.37
C TYR A 81 -6.00 -2.70 0.91
N MET A 82 -4.86 -2.85 1.56
CA MET A 82 -3.88 -3.92 1.33
C MET A 82 -4.46 -5.36 1.23
N PRO A 83 -5.58 -5.74 1.88
CA PRO A 83 -6.23 -7.03 1.65
C PRO A 83 -6.57 -7.34 0.19
N PHE A 84 -6.70 -6.31 -0.66
CA PHE A 84 -6.87 -6.48 -2.09
C PHE A 84 -5.52 -6.60 -2.80
N ASP A 85 -4.59 -5.72 -2.55
CA ASP A 85 -3.34 -5.60 -3.29
C ASP A 85 -2.34 -6.71 -3.00
N ALA A 86 -2.17 -7.09 -1.72
CA ALA A 86 -1.19 -8.08 -1.34
C ALA A 86 -1.40 -9.46 -2.03
N PRO A 87 -2.61 -10.04 -2.08
CA PRO A 87 -2.85 -11.27 -2.84
C PRO A 87 -2.64 -11.11 -4.35
N ILE A 88 -2.85 -9.92 -4.90
CA ILE A 88 -2.64 -9.64 -6.32
C ILE A 88 -1.15 -9.54 -6.64
N ILE A 89 -0.37 -8.86 -5.83
CA ILE A 89 1.09 -8.76 -5.97
C ILE A 89 1.72 -10.15 -5.86
N HIS A 90 1.31 -10.91 -4.86
CA HIS A 90 1.79 -12.28 -4.64
C HIS A 90 0.97 -13.33 -5.40
N TYR A 91 0.41 -13.00 -6.54
CA TYR A 91 -0.48 -13.87 -7.32
C TYR A 91 0.04 -15.29 -7.52
N PRO A 92 1.34 -15.52 -7.78
CA PRO A 92 1.88 -16.90 -7.87
C PRO A 92 1.73 -17.71 -6.58
N PHE A 93 1.55 -17.05 -5.46
CA PHE A 93 1.43 -17.63 -4.12
C PHE A 93 0.12 -17.27 -3.43
N LYS A 94 -0.88 -16.78 -4.15
CA LYS A 94 -2.15 -16.25 -3.61
C LYS A 94 -2.88 -17.19 -2.65
N GLU A 95 -2.71 -18.50 -2.82
CA GLU A 95 -3.32 -19.50 -1.92
C GLU A 95 -2.77 -19.42 -0.49
N TYR A 96 -1.52 -18.97 -0.31
CA TYR A 96 -0.94 -18.73 1.01
C TYR A 96 -1.62 -17.58 1.75
N PHE A 97 -2.17 -16.60 1.03
CA PHE A 97 -2.87 -15.44 1.59
C PHE A 97 -4.29 -15.76 2.07
N ALA A 98 -4.77 -16.98 1.87
CA ALA A 98 -6.07 -17.44 2.42
C ALA A 98 -6.00 -17.75 3.94
N TYR A 99 -4.81 -17.78 4.53
CA TYR A 99 -4.61 -18.16 5.93
C TYR A 99 -4.09 -16.98 6.76
N ASP A 100 -4.29 -17.00 8.07
CA ASP A 100 -3.75 -16.00 9.00
C ASP A 100 -2.26 -16.28 9.29
N ASN A 101 -1.45 -15.21 9.41
CA ASN A 101 -0.03 -15.24 9.74
C ASN A 101 0.85 -16.00 8.71
N HIS A 102 1.21 -15.31 7.64
CA HIS A 102 2.04 -15.87 6.58
C HIS A 102 3.50 -15.49 6.77
N GLN A 103 4.36 -16.50 6.67
CA GLN A 103 5.79 -16.34 6.50
C GLN A 103 6.23 -17.06 5.23
N MET A 104 6.97 -16.39 4.39
CA MET A 104 7.46 -16.93 3.14
C MET A 104 8.86 -16.38 2.87
N GLY A 105 9.84 -17.28 2.68
CA GLY A 105 11.15 -16.96 2.14
C GLY A 105 11.14 -17.07 0.62
N LEU A 106 11.77 -16.15 -0.05
CA LEU A 106 11.89 -16.12 -1.51
C LEU A 106 13.28 -15.66 -1.93
N ASP A 107 13.95 -16.47 -2.76
CA ASP A 107 15.15 -16.04 -3.45
C ASP A 107 14.77 -15.41 -4.79
N TYR A 108 15.21 -14.19 -5.01
CA TYR A 108 14.95 -13.43 -6.23
C TYR A 108 16.22 -12.69 -6.69
N LYS A 109 16.73 -13.07 -7.88
CA LYS A 109 18.04 -12.64 -8.37
C LYS A 109 19.13 -13.00 -7.34
N GLU A 110 19.95 -12.02 -6.94
CA GLU A 110 20.99 -12.18 -5.91
C GLU A 110 20.51 -11.90 -4.47
N HIS A 111 19.21 -11.69 -4.27
CA HIS A 111 18.63 -11.26 -3.00
C HIS A 111 17.81 -12.36 -2.34
N HIS A 112 17.84 -12.37 -1.00
CA HIS A 112 16.92 -13.16 -0.19
C HIS A 112 15.90 -12.28 0.51
N LEU A 113 14.62 -12.60 0.33
CA LEU A 113 13.50 -11.87 0.92
C LEU A 113 12.74 -12.79 1.88
N ASP A 114 12.50 -12.30 3.08
CA ASP A 114 11.57 -12.92 4.02
C ASP A 114 10.34 -12.03 4.13
N PHE A 115 9.19 -12.56 3.76
CA PHE A 115 7.89 -11.93 3.94
C PHE A 115 7.23 -12.43 5.20
N SER A 116 6.72 -11.53 6.01
CA SER A 116 5.95 -11.85 7.21
C SER A 116 4.73 -10.93 7.27
N TYR A 117 3.56 -11.49 7.07
CA TYR A 117 2.27 -10.80 7.13
C TYR A 117 1.51 -11.17 8.39
N VAL A 118 0.89 -10.21 9.02
CA VAL A 118 0.02 -10.40 10.17
C VAL A 118 -1.41 -10.23 9.73
N SER A 119 -2.19 -11.26 9.98
CA SER A 119 -3.61 -11.52 9.76
C SER A 119 -4.46 -10.69 8.78
N ALA A 120 -5.43 -11.34 8.18
CA ALA A 120 -6.33 -10.86 7.14
C ALA A 120 -7.22 -9.63 7.49
N LYS A 121 -7.25 -9.20 8.75
CA LYS A 121 -8.08 -8.05 9.17
C LYS A 121 -7.28 -6.76 9.37
N THR A 122 -5.99 -6.89 9.63
CA THR A 122 -5.08 -5.77 9.86
C THR A 122 -3.80 -6.02 9.09
N TRP A 123 -3.91 -6.04 7.76
CA TRP A 123 -2.76 -6.33 6.92
C TRP A 123 -1.66 -5.31 7.15
N PHE A 124 -0.60 -5.76 7.72
CA PHE A 124 0.70 -5.11 7.67
C PHE A 124 1.77 -6.19 7.53
N GLY A 125 2.80 -5.88 6.77
CA GLY A 125 3.95 -6.72 6.58
C GLY A 125 5.16 -6.16 7.30
N ASN A 126 5.94 -7.03 7.93
CA ASN A 126 7.29 -6.72 8.37
C ASN A 126 8.21 -7.72 7.69
N HIS A 127 9.08 -7.20 6.84
CA HIS A 127 9.83 -8.01 5.88
C HIS A 127 11.33 -7.81 6.06
N MET A 128 12.10 -8.69 5.46
CA MET A 128 13.55 -8.60 5.39
C MET A 128 13.97 -8.67 3.92
N LEU A 129 14.94 -7.86 3.55
CA LEU A 129 15.69 -7.94 2.32
C LEU A 129 17.17 -8.06 2.71
N ASP A 130 17.80 -9.20 2.46
CA ASP A 130 19.19 -9.49 2.83
C ASP A 130 19.49 -9.15 4.30
N GLY A 131 18.58 -9.53 5.20
CA GLY A 131 18.69 -9.25 6.64
C GLY A 131 18.37 -7.81 7.06
N LYS A 132 17.93 -6.94 6.15
CA LYS A 132 17.54 -5.56 6.46
C LYS A 132 16.02 -5.41 6.46
N LYS A 133 15.49 -4.70 7.46
CA LYS A 133 14.04 -4.55 7.67
C LYS A 133 13.41 -3.54 6.72
N TRP A 134 12.23 -3.88 6.21
CA TRP A 134 11.29 -2.96 5.59
C TRP A 134 9.86 -3.37 5.95
N CYS A 135 8.88 -2.55 5.63
CA CYS A 135 7.51 -2.86 6.01
C CYS A 135 6.48 -2.43 4.97
N GLU A 136 5.35 -3.12 4.98
CA GLU A 136 4.14 -2.75 4.27
C GLU A 136 3.07 -2.27 5.24
N ARG A 137 2.28 -1.28 4.85
CA ARG A 137 1.25 -0.65 5.68
C ARG A 137 -0.02 -0.42 4.87
N ASP A 138 -1.14 -0.54 5.53
CA ASP A 138 -2.46 -0.26 4.95
C ASP A 138 -3.02 1.05 5.52
N ALA A 139 -3.08 2.08 4.69
CA ALA A 139 -3.61 3.39 5.08
C ALA A 139 -5.08 3.33 5.47
N TYR A 140 -5.87 2.41 4.91
CA TYR A 140 -7.28 2.23 5.24
C TYR A 140 -7.49 1.92 6.73
N GLN A 141 -6.55 1.21 7.37
CA GLN A 141 -6.63 0.89 8.81
C GLN A 141 -6.64 2.13 9.71
N TYR A 142 -6.06 3.23 9.25
CA TYR A 142 -5.99 4.47 10.03
C TYR A 142 -7.18 5.38 9.79
N VAL A 143 -7.78 5.32 8.60
CA VAL A 143 -8.85 6.26 8.22
C VAL A 143 -10.23 5.61 8.13
N ASN A 144 -10.31 4.31 7.88
CA ASN A 144 -11.54 3.51 7.77
C ASN A 144 -12.63 4.15 6.88
N ARG A 145 -12.21 4.76 5.78
CA ARG A 145 -13.06 5.42 4.77
C ARG A 145 -12.43 5.28 3.40
N GLY A 146 -13.24 5.33 2.35
CA GLY A 146 -12.72 5.26 0.98
C GLY A 146 -11.80 6.43 0.64
N LEU A 147 -10.74 6.17 -0.15
CA LEU A 147 -9.69 7.13 -0.50
C LEU A 147 -10.27 8.46 -1.04
N GLY A 148 -11.22 8.41 -1.97
CA GLY A 148 -11.84 9.63 -2.52
C GLY A 148 -12.64 10.44 -1.50
N LYS A 149 -13.17 9.80 -0.44
CA LYS A 149 -13.85 10.51 0.63
C LYS A 149 -12.84 11.20 1.56
N ILE A 150 -11.78 10.48 1.95
CA ILE A 150 -10.78 11.06 2.84
C ILE A 150 -10.00 12.19 2.17
N ALA A 151 -9.72 12.07 0.86
CA ALA A 151 -9.11 13.15 0.10
C ALA A 151 -9.93 14.44 0.14
N LYS A 152 -11.26 14.33 0.02
CA LYS A 152 -12.17 15.48 0.15
C LYS A 152 -12.22 16.02 1.58
N ASP A 153 -12.36 15.13 2.57
CA ASP A 153 -12.48 15.52 3.98
C ASP A 153 -11.20 16.25 4.47
N LEU A 154 -10.03 15.89 3.96
CA LEU A 154 -8.74 16.51 4.28
C LEU A 154 -8.33 17.64 3.32
N ASN A 155 -9.13 17.92 2.29
CA ASN A 155 -8.81 18.90 1.23
C ASN A 155 -7.45 18.62 0.56
N LEU A 156 -7.17 17.35 0.26
CA LEU A 156 -5.95 17.01 -0.47
C LEU A 156 -5.95 17.68 -1.84
N THR A 157 -4.77 17.99 -2.35
CA THR A 157 -4.60 18.62 -3.67
C THR A 157 -5.03 17.66 -4.78
N SER A 158 -4.65 16.40 -4.66
CA SER A 158 -5.08 15.31 -5.53
C SER A 158 -6.44 14.77 -5.10
N GLN A 159 -7.23 14.36 -6.06
CA GLN A 159 -8.58 13.85 -5.83
C GLN A 159 -8.77 12.56 -6.63
N LYS A 160 -9.22 11.50 -5.95
CA LYS A 160 -9.54 10.23 -6.62
C LYS A 160 -10.49 10.45 -7.80
N LEU A 161 -10.09 10.01 -8.98
CA LEU A 161 -10.90 10.06 -10.18
C LEU A 161 -12.02 9.01 -10.14
N VAL A 162 -12.98 9.16 -11.04
CA VAL A 162 -14.04 8.17 -11.22
C VAL A 162 -13.45 6.94 -11.91
N CYS A 163 -13.67 5.77 -11.31
CA CYS A 163 -13.24 4.51 -11.89
C CYS A 163 -13.89 4.32 -13.27
N PRO A 164 -13.11 4.01 -14.31
CA PRO A 164 -13.68 3.71 -15.63
C PRO A 164 -14.63 2.50 -15.58
N ASP A 165 -15.79 2.62 -16.21
CA ASP A 165 -16.86 1.59 -16.17
C ASP A 165 -16.41 0.20 -16.66
N PHE A 166 -15.41 0.15 -17.55
CA PHE A 166 -14.88 -1.11 -18.09
C PHE A 166 -13.83 -1.79 -17.20
N LEU A 167 -13.27 -1.06 -16.22
CA LEU A 167 -12.21 -1.60 -15.36
C LEU A 167 -12.76 -2.74 -14.49
N GLY A 168 -11.94 -3.76 -14.29
CA GLY A 168 -12.33 -5.00 -13.61
C GLY A 168 -12.90 -6.08 -14.55
N GLU A 169 -13.51 -5.70 -15.68
CA GLU A 169 -14.12 -6.65 -16.63
C GLU A 169 -13.23 -6.88 -17.86
N ARG A 170 -12.60 -5.83 -18.38
CA ARG A 170 -11.80 -5.89 -19.61
C ARG A 170 -10.69 -4.83 -19.64
N ALA A 171 -9.71 -5.06 -20.50
CA ALA A 171 -8.75 -4.04 -20.88
C ALA A 171 -9.41 -2.90 -21.68
N TRP A 172 -8.73 -1.77 -21.77
CA TRP A 172 -9.09 -0.68 -22.66
C TRP A 172 -9.09 -1.17 -24.13
N LYS A 173 -9.97 -0.58 -24.96
CA LYS A 173 -10.12 -0.90 -26.40
C LYS A 173 -9.72 0.27 -27.30
N THR A 174 -9.76 1.47 -26.77
CA THR A 174 -9.45 2.70 -27.50
C THR A 174 -8.36 3.50 -26.78
N GLU A 175 -7.69 4.38 -27.50
CA GLU A 175 -6.69 5.27 -26.93
C GLU A 175 -7.30 6.20 -25.86
N ALA A 176 -8.55 6.64 -26.06
CA ALA A 176 -9.25 7.46 -25.06
C ALA A 176 -9.51 6.68 -23.76
N GLU A 177 -9.93 5.41 -23.86
CA GLU A 177 -10.08 4.54 -22.67
C GLU A 177 -8.73 4.28 -22.00
N ARG A 178 -7.65 4.11 -22.76
CA ARG A 178 -6.30 3.96 -22.21
C ARG A 178 -5.89 5.16 -21.38
N ILE A 179 -6.00 6.36 -21.94
CA ILE A 179 -5.68 7.61 -21.27
C ILE A 179 -6.52 7.79 -19.99
N GLN A 180 -7.83 7.51 -20.07
CA GLN A 180 -8.70 7.59 -18.90
C GLN A 180 -8.30 6.60 -17.81
N PHE A 181 -7.97 5.37 -18.17
CA PHE A 181 -7.53 4.34 -17.25
C PHE A 181 -6.20 4.68 -16.58
N GLU A 182 -5.19 5.05 -17.39
CA GLU A 182 -3.87 5.39 -16.86
C GLU A 182 -3.93 6.62 -15.93
N ALA A 183 -4.73 7.63 -16.27
CA ALA A 183 -4.95 8.78 -15.41
C ALA A 183 -5.60 8.38 -14.08
N TYR A 184 -6.61 7.51 -14.11
CA TYR A 184 -7.26 6.99 -12.91
C TYR A 184 -6.28 6.24 -12.01
N ALA A 185 -5.56 5.27 -12.57
CA ALA A 185 -4.64 4.42 -11.83
C ALA A 185 -3.46 5.19 -11.23
N ILE A 186 -2.93 6.19 -11.95
CA ILE A 186 -1.87 7.07 -11.45
C ILE A 186 -2.40 7.99 -10.34
N GLU A 187 -3.61 8.54 -10.48
CA GLU A 187 -4.17 9.45 -9.48
C GLU A 187 -4.41 8.76 -8.14
N ASP A 188 -4.70 7.44 -8.13
CA ASP A 188 -4.86 6.69 -6.89
C ASP A 188 -3.57 6.66 -6.07
N VAL A 189 -2.40 6.42 -6.67
CA VAL A 189 -1.11 6.45 -5.95
C VAL A 189 -0.66 7.88 -5.61
N VAL A 190 -0.99 8.87 -6.42
CA VAL A 190 -0.72 10.29 -6.10
C VAL A 190 -1.54 10.73 -4.89
N THR A 191 -2.84 10.43 -4.87
CA THR A 191 -3.73 10.72 -3.75
C THR A 191 -3.31 9.97 -2.48
N LEU A 192 -2.95 8.69 -2.60
CA LEU A 192 -2.44 7.91 -1.49
C LEU A 192 -1.13 8.47 -0.93
N ARG A 193 -0.23 8.90 -1.81
CA ARG A 193 1.04 9.51 -1.40
C ARG A 193 0.83 10.79 -0.59
N GLU A 194 -0.08 11.64 -1.03
CA GLU A 194 -0.42 12.87 -0.31
C GLU A 194 -1.10 12.57 1.04
N LEU A 195 -1.86 11.47 1.13
CA LEU A 195 -2.51 11.04 2.38
C LEU A 195 -1.50 10.57 3.44
N VAL A 196 -0.43 9.88 3.04
CA VAL A 196 0.49 9.21 3.98
C VAL A 196 1.76 10.03 4.29
N TYR A 197 1.96 11.12 3.60
CA TYR A 197 3.09 12.04 3.80
C TYR A 197 2.73 13.17 4.76
#